data_ac7d2ec9d33b5b93bfc1a0a44a35d954
#
_entry.id   ac7d2ec9d33b5b93bfc1a0a44a35d954
#
_cell.length_a   1.000
_cell.length_b   1.000
_cell.length_c   1.000
_cell.angle_alpha   90.00
_cell.angle_beta   90.00
_cell.angle_gamma   90.00
#
_symmetry.space_group_name_H-M   'P 1'
#
loop_
_entity.id
_entity.type
_entity.pdbx_description
1 polymer ?
#
loop_
_entity_poly.entity_id
_entity_poly.type
_entity_poly.pdbx_seq_one_letter_code
_entity_poly.pdbx_strand_id
1 'polypeptide(L)'
;PEAILVYSNQGLGEMSRRFHKIIRENVCRGKFRDTERPVLINNWEATYFNFNQEKILALAEKAKAIGVDLMVLDDGWFGKRDKDNCSLGDWVVDRRKLPDGLESLCQKVNELGMQFGLWFEPEMISPDSDLYRRHPDWCIHVDGRPRTEGRRQLILDLTRPEVCDYIIDSVCSVLNSCPISYVKWDMNRNMTEMPRKGFAHQYILGLYRVLEEITSRFPNVLFESCSGGGGRFDAGM
;
A
#
# COMPACT_ATOMS: atom_id res chain seq x y z
N PRO A 1 14.22 2.91 10.34
CA PRO A 1 14.71 1.91 9.39
C PRO A 1 15.81 1.04 9.99
N GLU A 2 15.81 -0.24 9.63
CA GLU A 2 16.82 -1.21 10.02
C GLU A 2 18.03 -1.14 9.08
N ALA A 3 19.22 -1.33 9.63
CA ALA A 3 20.46 -1.35 8.86
C ALA A 3 21.14 -2.72 8.95
N ILE A 4 21.43 -3.32 7.80
CA ILE A 4 22.10 -4.61 7.69
C ILE A 4 23.46 -4.38 7.04
N LEU A 5 24.55 -4.87 7.68
CA LEU A 5 25.90 -4.81 7.16
C LEU A 5 26.36 -6.21 6.72
N VAL A 6 26.84 -6.33 5.50
CA VAL A 6 27.38 -7.58 4.95
C VAL A 6 28.75 -7.33 4.35
N TYR A 7 29.70 -8.23 4.62
CA TYR A 7 31.02 -8.25 4.02
C TYR A 7 31.19 -9.44 3.07
N SER A 8 31.86 -9.22 1.96
CA SER A 8 32.28 -10.29 1.03
C SER A 8 33.65 -9.98 0.44
N ASN A 9 34.57 -10.97 0.48
CA ASN A 9 35.84 -10.95 -0.24
C ASN A 9 35.76 -11.66 -1.61
N GLN A 10 34.55 -12.09 -2.03
CA GLN A 10 34.30 -12.81 -3.27
C GLN A 10 33.46 -11.98 -4.27
N GLY A 11 33.45 -10.66 -4.10
CA GLY A 11 32.77 -9.71 -4.97
C GLY A 11 31.29 -9.49 -4.65
N LEU A 12 30.66 -8.62 -5.47
CA LEU A 12 29.29 -8.12 -5.25
C LEU A 12 28.22 -9.21 -5.40
N GLY A 13 28.41 -10.18 -6.28
CA GLY A 13 27.46 -11.28 -6.47
C GLY A 13 27.33 -12.14 -5.22
N GLU A 14 28.44 -12.44 -4.54
CA GLU A 14 28.40 -13.18 -3.27
C GLU A 14 27.82 -12.32 -2.14
N MET A 15 28.16 -11.04 -2.09
CA MET A 15 27.57 -10.10 -1.13
C MET A 15 26.05 -10.06 -1.29
N SER A 16 25.53 -9.97 -2.52
CA SER A 16 24.10 -9.96 -2.81
C SER A 16 23.43 -11.27 -2.34
N ARG A 17 24.01 -12.43 -2.61
CA ARG A 17 23.49 -13.72 -2.12
C ARG A 17 23.43 -13.80 -0.59
N ARG A 18 24.41 -13.24 0.10
CA ARG A 18 24.42 -13.17 1.57
C ARG A 18 23.32 -12.27 2.11
N PHE A 19 23.05 -11.12 1.47
CA PHE A 19 21.90 -10.28 1.80
C PHE A 19 20.58 -11.04 1.61
N HIS A 20 20.39 -11.69 0.46
CA HIS A 20 19.18 -12.47 0.20
C HIS A 20 18.97 -13.58 1.23
N LYS A 21 20.06 -14.26 1.64
CA LYS A 21 20.00 -15.30 2.67
C LYS A 21 19.55 -14.73 4.02
N ILE A 22 20.21 -13.65 4.50
CA ILE A 22 19.85 -13.01 5.77
C ILE A 22 18.42 -12.52 5.77
N ILE A 23 17.98 -11.84 4.70
CA ILE A 23 16.61 -11.33 4.60
C ILE A 23 15.61 -12.49 4.64
N ARG A 24 15.83 -13.54 3.85
CA ARG A 24 14.93 -14.70 3.81
C ARG A 24 14.88 -15.45 5.15
N GLU A 25 16.03 -15.70 5.78
CA GLU A 25 16.08 -16.56 6.96
C GLU A 25 15.77 -15.84 8.28
N ASN A 26 16.02 -14.51 8.35
CA ASN A 26 15.95 -13.78 9.62
C ASN A 26 14.93 -12.61 9.59
N VAL A 27 14.55 -12.09 8.42
CA VAL A 27 13.64 -10.95 8.29
C VAL A 27 12.26 -11.40 7.80
N CYS A 28 12.21 -12.13 6.69
CA CYS A 28 10.95 -12.60 6.14
C CYS A 28 10.26 -13.58 7.09
N ARG A 29 8.98 -13.33 7.35
CA ARG A 29 8.14 -14.14 8.26
C ARG A 29 6.92 -14.70 7.52
N GLY A 30 6.24 -15.65 8.16
CA GLY A 30 4.97 -16.18 7.67
C GLY A 30 5.09 -17.09 6.45
N LYS A 31 3.95 -17.46 5.91
CA LYS A 31 3.84 -18.46 4.83
C LYS A 31 4.49 -18.01 3.51
N PHE A 32 4.57 -16.69 3.29
CA PHE A 32 5.08 -16.16 2.03
C PHE A 32 6.61 -16.17 1.94
N ARG A 33 7.33 -16.49 3.01
CA ARG A 33 8.80 -16.57 3.00
C ARG A 33 9.33 -17.51 1.91
N ASP A 34 8.75 -18.69 1.81
CA ASP A 34 9.21 -19.77 0.94
C ASP A 34 8.18 -20.16 -0.15
N THR A 35 7.11 -19.36 -0.31
CA THR A 35 6.07 -19.58 -1.33
C THR A 35 6.38 -18.79 -2.59
N GLU A 36 6.17 -19.40 -3.75
CA GLU A 36 6.25 -18.71 -5.03
C GLU A 36 5.26 -17.53 -5.09
N ARG A 37 5.66 -16.47 -5.76
CA ARG A 37 4.78 -15.31 -5.97
C ARG A 37 3.82 -15.58 -7.11
N PRO A 38 2.54 -15.21 -6.99
CA PRO A 38 1.60 -15.33 -8.09
C PRO A 38 2.02 -14.42 -9.26
N VAL A 39 1.78 -14.87 -10.47
CA VAL A 39 1.89 -14.02 -11.66
C VAL A 39 0.74 -13.02 -11.59
N LEU A 40 1.05 -11.73 -11.48
CA LEU A 40 0.03 -10.69 -11.31
C LEU A 40 -0.07 -9.77 -12.52
N ILE A 41 -1.26 -9.21 -12.71
CA ILE A 41 -1.52 -8.05 -13.56
C ILE A 41 -2.10 -6.93 -12.69
N ASN A 42 -1.64 -5.71 -12.94
CA ASN A 42 -2.12 -4.50 -12.30
C ASN A 42 -2.75 -3.61 -13.38
N ASN A 43 -3.91 -3.01 -13.10
CA ASN A 43 -4.66 -2.24 -14.10
C ASN A 43 -4.12 -0.83 -14.33
N TRP A 44 -3.17 -0.32 -13.51
CA TRP A 44 -2.78 1.10 -13.54
C TRP A 44 -2.46 1.59 -14.94
N GLU A 45 -1.48 1.00 -15.61
CA GLU A 45 -1.05 1.42 -16.95
C GLU A 45 -2.11 1.19 -18.04
N ALA A 46 -3.07 0.28 -17.81
CA ALA A 46 -4.13 0.00 -18.76
C ALA A 46 -5.29 0.99 -18.68
N THR A 47 -5.57 1.56 -17.51
CA THR A 47 -6.80 2.34 -17.31
C THR A 47 -6.59 3.66 -16.57
N TYR A 48 -5.51 3.79 -15.78
CA TYR A 48 -5.36 4.85 -14.78
C TYR A 48 -6.65 4.97 -13.94
N PHE A 49 -7.17 6.20 -13.76
CA PHE A 49 -8.42 6.45 -13.02
C PHE A 49 -9.70 6.14 -13.83
N ASN A 50 -9.59 5.88 -15.13
CA ASN A 50 -10.74 5.67 -16.02
C ASN A 50 -11.13 4.20 -16.11
N PHE A 51 -11.66 3.64 -15.05
CA PHE A 51 -12.16 2.28 -14.99
C PHE A 51 -13.56 2.20 -14.35
N ASN A 52 -14.21 1.08 -14.59
CA ASN A 52 -15.41 0.61 -13.92
C ASN A 52 -15.30 -0.91 -13.75
N GLN A 53 -16.28 -1.50 -13.08
CA GLN A 53 -16.30 -2.94 -12.82
C GLN A 53 -16.16 -3.77 -14.11
N GLU A 54 -16.86 -3.40 -15.19
CA GLU A 54 -16.85 -4.13 -16.46
C GLU A 54 -15.47 -4.14 -17.12
N LYS A 55 -14.78 -3.00 -17.15
CA LYS A 55 -13.40 -2.90 -17.69
C LYS A 55 -12.42 -3.78 -16.92
N ILE A 56 -12.53 -3.78 -15.59
CA ILE A 56 -11.63 -4.59 -14.74
C ILE A 56 -11.90 -6.08 -14.95
N LEU A 57 -13.15 -6.50 -15.04
CA LEU A 57 -13.50 -7.90 -15.33
C LEU A 57 -13.03 -8.34 -16.71
N ALA A 58 -13.22 -7.51 -17.75
CA ALA A 58 -12.75 -7.81 -19.10
C ALA A 58 -11.21 -7.93 -19.17
N LEU A 59 -10.48 -7.15 -18.35
CA LEU A 59 -9.03 -7.28 -18.21
C LEU A 59 -8.67 -8.59 -17.50
N ALA A 60 -9.36 -8.93 -16.41
CA ALA A 60 -9.14 -10.16 -15.66
C ALA A 60 -9.38 -11.42 -16.52
N GLU A 61 -10.47 -11.45 -17.30
CA GLU A 61 -10.77 -12.55 -18.23
C GLU A 61 -9.63 -12.81 -19.23
N LYS A 62 -9.13 -11.73 -19.86
CA LYS A 62 -8.00 -11.81 -20.81
C LYS A 62 -6.72 -12.25 -20.12
N ALA A 63 -6.45 -11.72 -18.93
CA ALA A 63 -5.28 -12.09 -18.14
C ALA A 63 -5.32 -13.56 -17.73
N LYS A 64 -6.48 -14.06 -17.29
CA LYS A 64 -6.68 -15.47 -16.95
C LYS A 64 -6.41 -16.38 -18.14
N ALA A 65 -6.85 -16.01 -19.32
CA ALA A 65 -6.66 -16.81 -20.54
C ALA A 65 -5.18 -17.02 -20.90
N ILE A 66 -4.28 -16.15 -20.44
CA ILE A 66 -2.84 -16.26 -20.64
C ILE A 66 -2.07 -16.75 -19.40
N GLY A 67 -2.77 -17.21 -18.37
CA GLY A 67 -2.17 -17.85 -17.18
C GLY A 67 -1.80 -16.90 -16.04
N VAL A 68 -2.37 -15.70 -15.98
CA VAL A 68 -2.20 -14.79 -14.83
C VAL A 68 -3.02 -15.29 -13.64
N ASP A 69 -2.43 -15.24 -12.44
CA ASP A 69 -3.01 -15.78 -11.20
C ASP A 69 -3.73 -14.73 -10.35
N LEU A 70 -3.31 -13.47 -10.45
CA LEU A 70 -3.73 -12.39 -9.55
C LEU A 70 -4.07 -11.11 -10.33
N MET A 71 -5.28 -10.59 -10.12
CA MET A 71 -5.70 -9.27 -10.60
C MET A 71 -5.56 -8.24 -9.47
N VAL A 72 -4.77 -7.20 -9.67
CA VAL A 72 -4.60 -6.09 -8.71
C VAL A 72 -5.33 -4.86 -9.21
N LEU A 73 -6.30 -4.39 -8.44
CA LEU A 73 -6.96 -3.10 -8.64
C LEU A 73 -6.13 -2.00 -7.98
N ASP A 74 -5.53 -1.15 -8.81
CA ASP A 74 -4.66 -0.04 -8.38
C ASP A 74 -5.44 1.20 -7.96
N ASP A 75 -4.81 2.36 -7.89
CA ASP A 75 -5.34 3.64 -7.42
C ASP A 75 -6.67 4.01 -8.11
N GLY A 76 -7.57 4.63 -7.34
CA GLY A 76 -8.83 5.18 -7.87
C GLY A 76 -10.10 4.42 -7.54
N TRP A 77 -10.05 3.36 -6.72
CA TRP A 77 -11.22 2.57 -6.34
C TRP A 77 -12.05 3.18 -5.19
N PHE A 78 -11.53 4.22 -4.52
CA PHE A 78 -12.07 4.80 -3.27
C PHE A 78 -12.43 6.27 -3.40
N GLY A 79 -13.28 6.75 -2.50
CA GLY A 79 -13.69 8.15 -2.37
C GLY A 79 -14.28 8.72 -3.65
N LYS A 80 -13.71 9.84 -4.11
CA LYS A 80 -13.98 10.45 -5.44
C LYS A 80 -12.67 10.57 -6.22
N ARG A 81 -11.86 9.52 -6.15
CA ARG A 81 -10.49 9.48 -6.67
C ARG A 81 -10.47 9.36 -8.20
N ASP A 82 -10.72 10.46 -8.89
CA ASP A 82 -10.67 10.57 -10.35
C ASP A 82 -9.38 11.23 -10.84
N LYS A 83 -8.53 11.67 -9.91
CA LYS A 83 -7.25 12.36 -10.12
C LYS A 83 -6.31 12.08 -8.94
N ASP A 84 -5.03 12.36 -9.13
CA ASP A 84 -4.00 12.21 -8.12
C ASP A 84 -4.04 13.24 -6.96
N ASN A 85 -4.91 14.24 -7.03
CA ASN A 85 -4.97 15.36 -6.08
C ASN A 85 -6.19 15.34 -5.14
N CYS A 86 -6.93 14.25 -5.07
CA CYS A 86 -8.12 14.16 -4.23
C CYS A 86 -8.27 12.78 -3.58
N SER A 87 -9.03 12.74 -2.50
CA SER A 87 -9.54 11.54 -1.80
C SER A 87 -8.52 10.59 -1.16
N LEU A 88 -7.20 10.81 -1.24
CA LEU A 88 -6.27 10.02 -0.41
C LEU A 88 -6.62 10.23 1.07
N GLY A 89 -6.75 9.12 1.78
CA GLY A 89 -7.24 9.06 3.15
C GLY A 89 -8.69 8.58 3.29
N ASP A 90 -9.50 8.68 2.24
CA ASP A 90 -10.92 8.30 2.24
C ASP A 90 -11.11 6.87 1.72
N TRP A 91 -10.74 5.85 2.50
CA TRP A 91 -10.72 4.44 2.09
C TRP A 91 -12.12 3.82 2.03
N VAL A 92 -13.04 4.47 1.33
CA VAL A 92 -14.42 4.02 1.11
C VAL A 92 -14.65 3.80 -0.37
N VAL A 93 -15.21 2.66 -0.73
CA VAL A 93 -15.43 2.25 -2.14
C VAL A 93 -16.19 3.29 -2.94
N ASP A 94 -15.67 3.67 -4.10
CA ASP A 94 -16.37 4.55 -5.05
C ASP A 94 -17.48 3.81 -5.79
N ARG A 95 -18.70 3.96 -5.32
CA ARG A 95 -19.91 3.34 -5.90
C ARG A 95 -20.26 3.85 -7.30
N ARG A 96 -19.64 4.92 -7.78
CA ARG A 96 -19.81 5.37 -9.19
C ARG A 96 -19.06 4.45 -10.15
N LYS A 97 -17.88 3.97 -9.74
CA LYS A 97 -17.03 3.04 -10.52
C LYS A 97 -17.37 1.58 -10.24
N LEU A 98 -17.72 1.27 -9.01
CA LEU A 98 -18.05 -0.06 -8.50
C LEU A 98 -19.45 -0.04 -7.87
N PRO A 99 -20.53 0.00 -8.65
CA PRO A 99 -21.89 0.16 -8.13
C PRO A 99 -22.29 -0.95 -7.15
N ASP A 100 -21.87 -2.18 -7.45
CA ASP A 100 -22.17 -3.38 -6.65
C ASP A 100 -21.17 -3.59 -5.50
N GLY A 101 -20.21 -2.66 -5.33
CA GLY A 101 -19.17 -2.72 -4.31
C GLY A 101 -17.94 -3.50 -4.72
N LEU A 102 -16.95 -3.47 -3.83
CA LEU A 102 -15.70 -4.18 -3.99
C LEU A 102 -15.89 -5.70 -3.87
N GLU A 103 -16.83 -6.10 -3.01
CA GLU A 103 -17.19 -7.48 -2.73
C GLU A 103 -17.64 -8.22 -4.01
N SER A 104 -18.50 -7.59 -4.80
CA SER A 104 -18.98 -8.14 -6.06
C SER A 104 -17.85 -8.29 -7.09
N LEU A 105 -16.99 -7.29 -7.22
CA LEU A 105 -15.85 -7.37 -8.13
C LEU A 105 -14.87 -8.48 -7.71
N CYS A 106 -14.52 -8.53 -6.43
CA CYS A 106 -13.64 -9.54 -5.85
C CYS A 106 -14.19 -10.95 -6.10
N GLN A 107 -15.49 -11.17 -5.82
CA GLN A 107 -16.15 -12.44 -6.06
C GLN A 107 -16.06 -12.87 -7.53
N LYS A 108 -16.40 -11.98 -8.47
CA LYS A 108 -16.36 -12.26 -9.91
C LYS A 108 -14.94 -12.60 -10.39
N VAL A 109 -13.91 -11.92 -9.87
CA VAL A 109 -12.50 -12.25 -10.18
C VAL A 109 -12.14 -13.64 -9.62
N ASN A 110 -12.59 -13.96 -8.39
CA ASN A 110 -12.37 -15.29 -7.80
C ASN A 110 -13.10 -16.41 -8.57
N GLU A 111 -14.30 -16.16 -9.11
CA GLU A 111 -15.04 -17.10 -9.96
C GLU A 111 -14.30 -17.43 -11.27
N LEU A 112 -13.44 -16.52 -11.77
CA LEU A 112 -12.52 -16.81 -12.87
C LEU A 112 -11.35 -17.72 -12.44
N GLY A 113 -11.23 -18.07 -11.15
CA GLY A 113 -10.10 -18.80 -10.59
C GLY A 113 -8.84 -17.95 -10.47
N MET A 114 -8.98 -16.64 -10.28
CA MET A 114 -7.91 -15.71 -9.99
C MET A 114 -8.00 -15.18 -8.56
N GLN A 115 -6.86 -14.80 -8.00
CA GLN A 115 -6.79 -14.05 -6.76
C GLN A 115 -7.11 -12.56 -7.02
N PHE A 116 -7.52 -11.84 -5.97
CA PHE A 116 -7.78 -10.40 -6.04
C PHE A 116 -6.89 -9.62 -5.10
N GLY A 117 -6.31 -8.54 -5.59
CA GLY A 117 -5.44 -7.63 -4.84
C GLY A 117 -5.88 -6.19 -4.94
N LEU A 118 -5.43 -5.38 -4.00
CA LEU A 118 -5.84 -3.98 -3.86
C LEU A 118 -4.67 -3.07 -3.53
N TRP A 119 -4.67 -1.87 -4.10
CA TRP A 119 -3.70 -0.81 -3.83
C TRP A 119 -4.15 0.08 -2.67
N PHE A 120 -3.19 0.48 -1.85
CA PHE A 120 -3.34 1.50 -0.82
C PHE A 120 -2.11 2.43 -0.79
N GLU A 121 -2.31 3.69 -0.43
CA GLU A 121 -1.26 4.66 -0.07
C GLU A 121 -1.64 5.34 1.26
N PRO A 122 -1.68 4.61 2.37
CA PRO A 122 -2.38 5.07 3.58
C PRO A 122 -1.54 6.00 4.46
N GLU A 123 -0.27 6.19 4.16
CA GLU A 123 0.58 7.18 4.82
C GLU A 123 0.35 8.60 4.27
N MET A 124 -0.34 8.72 3.13
CA MET A 124 -0.57 9.99 2.44
C MET A 124 -2.03 10.42 2.57
N ILE A 125 -2.26 11.72 2.41
CA ILE A 125 -3.58 12.34 2.45
C ILE A 125 -3.66 13.46 1.41
N SER A 126 -4.79 13.57 0.74
CA SER A 126 -5.06 14.71 -0.14
C SER A 126 -5.64 15.88 0.66
N PRO A 127 -5.23 17.14 0.39
CA PRO A 127 -5.94 18.31 0.92
C PRO A 127 -7.43 18.30 0.56
N ASP A 128 -7.78 17.79 -0.63
CA ASP A 128 -9.15 17.53 -1.04
C ASP A 128 -9.56 16.09 -0.67
N SER A 129 -9.76 15.84 0.61
CA SER A 129 -10.32 14.59 1.16
C SER A 129 -11.24 14.89 2.34
N ASP A 130 -12.15 13.99 2.63
CA ASP A 130 -13.01 14.10 3.82
C ASP A 130 -12.22 13.90 5.11
N LEU A 131 -11.18 13.08 5.08
CA LEU A 131 -10.27 12.91 6.20
C LEU A 131 -9.57 14.23 6.54
N TYR A 132 -8.99 14.93 5.53
CA TYR A 132 -8.31 16.20 5.76
C TYR A 132 -9.26 17.28 6.27
N ARG A 133 -10.48 17.35 5.76
CA ARG A 133 -11.51 18.29 6.24
C ARG A 133 -11.85 18.09 7.71
N ARG A 134 -11.84 16.82 8.18
CA ARG A 134 -12.12 16.49 9.60
C ARG A 134 -10.90 16.66 10.49
N HIS A 135 -9.71 16.34 9.99
CA HIS A 135 -8.48 16.27 10.77
C HIS A 135 -7.29 16.90 10.03
N PRO A 136 -7.32 18.23 9.75
CA PRO A 136 -6.21 18.90 9.08
C PRO A 136 -4.93 18.91 9.93
N ASP A 137 -5.06 18.74 11.25
CA ASP A 137 -3.97 18.65 12.21
C ASP A 137 -3.25 17.28 12.22
N TRP A 138 -3.78 16.27 11.51
CA TRP A 138 -3.13 14.96 11.41
C TRP A 138 -1.98 14.90 10.41
N CYS A 139 -1.80 15.94 9.63
CA CYS A 139 -0.69 16.05 8.69
C CYS A 139 0.58 16.55 9.37
N ILE A 140 1.72 16.06 8.93
CA ILE A 140 3.02 16.60 9.35
C ILE A 140 3.06 18.10 9.05
N HIS A 141 3.48 18.88 10.06
CA HIS A 141 3.55 20.34 9.96
C HIS A 141 4.69 20.88 10.84
N VAL A 142 5.37 21.89 10.33
CA VAL A 142 6.35 22.69 11.07
C VAL A 142 5.72 24.05 11.34
N ASP A 143 5.59 24.41 12.61
CA ASP A 143 4.99 25.69 13.02
C ASP A 143 5.65 26.89 12.33
N GLY A 144 4.82 27.80 11.86
CA GLY A 144 5.27 29.02 11.16
C GLY A 144 5.71 28.81 9.71
N ARG A 145 5.55 27.59 9.15
CA ARG A 145 5.84 27.30 7.75
C ARG A 145 4.60 26.76 7.04
N PRO A 146 4.40 27.04 5.74
CA PRO A 146 3.36 26.38 4.97
C PRO A 146 3.69 24.88 4.86
N ARG A 147 2.66 24.02 4.81
CA ARG A 147 2.84 22.59 4.51
C ARG A 147 3.35 22.42 3.08
N THR A 148 4.31 21.53 2.91
CA THR A 148 4.86 21.21 1.58
C THR A 148 4.04 20.09 0.93
N GLU A 149 3.45 20.39 -0.22
CA GLU A 149 2.82 19.36 -1.05
C GLU A 149 3.87 18.72 -1.98
N GLY A 150 3.85 17.39 -2.06
CA GLY A 150 4.57 16.63 -3.07
C GLY A 150 3.57 15.72 -3.77
N ARG A 151 3.56 15.65 -5.12
CA ARG A 151 2.53 14.95 -5.91
C ARG A 151 1.09 15.31 -5.48
N ARG A 152 0.86 16.55 -5.07
CA ARG A 152 -0.43 17.05 -4.56
C ARG A 152 -0.94 16.30 -3.33
N GLN A 153 -0.02 15.81 -2.52
CA GLN A 153 -0.28 15.03 -1.31
C GLN A 153 0.43 15.66 -0.12
N LEU A 154 -0.12 15.42 1.06
CA LEU A 154 0.50 15.64 2.36
C LEU A 154 0.78 14.28 3.01
N ILE A 155 1.56 14.28 4.08
CA ILE A 155 1.92 13.09 4.84
C ILE A 155 1.18 13.11 6.18
N LEU A 156 0.54 12.01 6.54
CA LEU A 156 -0.03 11.79 7.85
C LEU A 156 1.07 11.64 8.91
N ASP A 157 0.85 12.19 10.10
CA ASP A 157 1.80 12.10 11.21
C ASP A 157 1.64 10.77 11.97
N LEU A 158 2.39 9.75 11.57
CA LEU A 158 2.39 8.44 12.21
C LEU A 158 3.07 8.42 13.60
N THR A 159 3.57 9.55 14.09
CA THR A 159 3.98 9.65 15.50
C THR A 159 2.78 9.78 16.45
N ARG A 160 1.57 9.98 15.90
CA ARG A 160 0.30 10.10 16.62
C ARG A 160 -0.40 8.74 16.63
N PRO A 161 -0.69 8.16 17.81
CA PRO A 161 -1.38 6.87 17.91
C PRO A 161 -2.73 6.85 17.19
N GLU A 162 -3.53 7.91 17.30
CA GLU A 162 -4.85 8.02 16.68
C GLU A 162 -4.80 7.99 15.14
N VAL A 163 -3.72 8.47 14.54
CA VAL A 163 -3.50 8.39 13.08
C VAL A 163 -3.18 6.95 12.68
N CYS A 164 -2.32 6.29 13.45
CA CYS A 164 -2.02 4.86 13.25
C CYS A 164 -3.28 4.00 13.38
N ASP A 165 -4.10 4.25 14.42
CA ASP A 165 -5.35 3.52 14.65
C ASP A 165 -6.33 3.70 13.50
N TYR A 166 -6.48 4.93 13.00
CA TYR A 166 -7.31 5.21 11.82
C TYR A 166 -6.88 4.41 10.59
N ILE A 167 -5.58 4.36 10.32
CA ILE A 167 -5.04 3.60 9.17
C ILE A 167 -5.32 2.11 9.36
N ILE A 168 -5.02 1.57 10.53
CA ILE A 168 -5.26 0.16 10.86
C ILE A 168 -6.74 -0.18 10.66
N ASP A 169 -7.65 0.59 11.25
CA ASP A 169 -9.09 0.33 11.19
C ASP A 169 -9.61 0.43 9.76
N SER A 170 -9.18 1.44 9.01
CA SER A 170 -9.61 1.64 7.62
C SER A 170 -9.16 0.48 6.72
N VAL A 171 -7.88 0.11 6.76
CA VAL A 171 -7.34 -0.99 5.95
C VAL A 171 -7.96 -2.32 6.37
N CYS A 172 -8.03 -2.62 7.68
CA CYS A 172 -8.64 -3.84 8.18
C CYS A 172 -10.12 -3.94 7.81
N SER A 173 -10.87 -2.84 7.84
CA SER A 173 -12.28 -2.82 7.41
C SER A 173 -12.44 -3.26 5.97
N VAL A 174 -11.59 -2.76 5.07
CA VAL A 174 -11.61 -3.14 3.65
C VAL A 174 -11.18 -4.61 3.48
N LEU A 175 -10.11 -5.05 4.15
CA LEU A 175 -9.63 -6.43 4.06
C LEU A 175 -10.64 -7.45 4.62
N ASN A 176 -11.50 -7.06 5.55
CA ASN A 176 -12.59 -7.88 6.07
C ASN A 176 -13.82 -7.93 5.16
N SER A 177 -13.96 -7.01 4.21
CA SER A 177 -15.17 -6.91 3.38
C SER A 177 -15.23 -7.99 2.29
N CYS A 178 -14.09 -8.46 1.80
CA CYS A 178 -14.03 -9.48 0.76
C CYS A 178 -12.66 -10.21 0.77
N PRO A 179 -12.54 -11.38 0.11
CA PRO A 179 -11.33 -12.21 0.15
C PRO A 179 -10.17 -11.62 -0.67
N ILE A 180 -9.63 -10.50 -0.19
CA ILE A 180 -8.42 -9.89 -0.74
C ILE A 180 -7.21 -10.73 -0.31
N SER A 181 -6.38 -11.13 -1.27
CA SER A 181 -5.18 -11.96 -1.04
C SER A 181 -3.86 -11.21 -1.21
N TYR A 182 -3.92 -9.97 -1.68
CA TYR A 182 -2.75 -9.15 -1.97
C TYR A 182 -3.01 -7.67 -1.72
N VAL A 183 -2.05 -6.99 -1.12
CA VAL A 183 -2.05 -5.54 -0.92
C VAL A 183 -0.77 -4.95 -1.51
N LYS A 184 -0.91 -3.98 -2.40
CA LYS A 184 0.16 -3.08 -2.82
C LYS A 184 0.12 -1.84 -1.92
N TRP A 185 1.05 -1.78 -0.96
CA TRP A 185 1.22 -0.64 -0.06
C TRP A 185 2.19 0.35 -0.67
N ASP A 186 1.70 1.49 -1.09
CA ASP A 186 2.49 2.50 -1.80
C ASP A 186 2.82 3.71 -0.91
N MET A 187 3.87 4.41 -1.30
CA MET A 187 4.29 5.71 -0.77
C MET A 187 4.95 6.53 -1.88
N ASN A 188 4.19 7.36 -2.57
CA ASN A 188 4.65 8.06 -3.78
C ASN A 188 5.26 9.45 -3.51
N ARG A 189 5.43 9.80 -2.26
CA ARG A 189 5.99 11.06 -1.82
C ARG A 189 7.01 10.85 -0.70
N ASN A 190 8.15 11.48 -0.81
CA ASN A 190 9.16 11.50 0.25
C ASN A 190 8.80 12.49 1.37
N MET A 191 9.26 12.21 2.58
CA MET A 191 9.13 13.13 3.72
C MET A 191 10.06 14.33 3.55
N THR A 192 9.52 15.54 3.67
CA THR A 192 10.24 16.80 3.48
C THR A 192 10.28 17.66 4.74
N GLU A 193 9.44 17.39 5.73
CA GLU A 193 9.28 18.18 6.94
C GLU A 193 9.65 17.37 8.17
N MET A 194 10.47 17.96 9.04
CA MET A 194 10.90 17.38 10.31
C MET A 194 10.55 18.34 11.44
N PRO A 195 9.36 18.22 12.06
CA PRO A 195 8.88 19.15 13.08
C PRO A 195 9.77 19.24 14.33
N ARG A 196 10.47 18.14 14.67
CA ARG A 196 11.30 18.05 15.87
C ARG A 196 12.42 17.02 15.72
N LYS A 197 13.41 17.09 16.58
CA LYS A 197 14.48 16.10 16.67
C LYS A 197 13.91 14.70 16.95
N GLY A 198 14.40 13.68 16.24
CA GLY A 198 13.97 12.29 16.38
C GLY A 198 12.62 11.96 15.70
N PHE A 199 11.98 12.94 15.05
CA PHE A 199 10.67 12.75 14.42
C PHE A 199 10.66 11.60 13.39
N ALA A 200 11.64 11.56 12.48
CA ALA A 200 11.71 10.53 11.45
C ALA A 200 11.78 9.10 12.05
N HIS A 201 12.53 8.92 13.14
CA HIS A 201 12.58 7.63 13.83
C HIS A 201 11.23 7.27 14.45
N GLN A 202 10.58 8.22 15.14
CA GLN A 202 9.25 8.00 15.72
C GLN A 202 8.19 7.70 14.65
N TYR A 203 8.27 8.36 13.50
CA TYR A 203 7.40 8.08 12.35
C TYR A 203 7.53 6.62 11.89
N ILE A 204 8.77 6.14 11.71
CA ILE A 204 9.03 4.76 11.31
C ILE A 204 8.55 3.75 12.36
N LEU A 205 8.68 4.05 13.66
CA LEU A 205 8.10 3.19 14.71
C LEU A 205 6.57 3.12 14.61
N GLY A 206 5.92 4.24 14.28
CA GLY A 206 4.48 4.26 13.99
C GLY A 206 4.12 3.42 12.77
N LEU A 207 4.89 3.53 11.70
CA LEU A 207 4.70 2.71 10.50
C LEU A 207 4.87 1.20 10.81
N TYR A 208 5.90 0.83 11.55
CA TYR A 208 6.11 -0.57 11.96
C TYR A 208 4.93 -1.10 12.78
N ARG A 209 4.39 -0.29 13.72
CA ARG A 209 3.19 -0.66 14.47
C ARG A 209 2.01 -0.92 13.55
N VAL A 210 1.76 -0.04 12.58
CA VAL A 210 0.65 -0.18 11.63
C VAL A 210 0.79 -1.46 10.81
N LEU A 211 1.97 -1.71 10.25
CA LEU A 211 2.23 -2.89 9.43
C LEU A 211 2.17 -4.18 10.25
N GLU A 212 2.76 -4.22 11.44
CA GLU A 212 2.72 -5.39 12.34
C GLU A 212 1.28 -5.77 12.71
N GLU A 213 0.44 -4.77 13.08
CA GLU A 213 -0.96 -5.00 13.41
C GLU A 213 -1.76 -5.56 12.23
N ILE A 214 -1.60 -4.97 11.06
CA ILE A 214 -2.36 -5.39 9.87
C ILE A 214 -1.90 -6.77 9.40
N THR A 215 -0.60 -7.01 9.27
CA THR A 215 -0.07 -8.28 8.77
C THR A 215 -0.31 -9.43 9.74
N SER A 216 -0.32 -9.16 11.05
CA SER A 216 -0.68 -10.15 12.08
C SER A 216 -2.16 -10.54 12.02
N ARG A 217 -3.05 -9.59 11.75
CA ARG A 217 -4.50 -9.86 11.57
C ARG A 217 -4.80 -10.59 10.26
N PHE A 218 -4.00 -10.33 9.21
CA PHE A 218 -4.20 -10.90 7.87
C PHE A 218 -2.96 -11.69 7.37
N PRO A 219 -2.57 -12.78 8.06
CA PRO A 219 -1.36 -13.54 7.73
C PRO A 219 -1.43 -14.26 6.38
N ASN A 220 -2.60 -14.28 5.76
CA ASN A 220 -2.84 -14.89 4.45
C ASN A 220 -2.86 -13.87 3.30
N VAL A 221 -2.69 -12.58 3.58
CA VAL A 221 -2.57 -11.52 2.58
C VAL A 221 -1.09 -11.27 2.31
N LEU A 222 -0.70 -11.29 1.05
CA LEU A 222 0.65 -10.92 0.62
C LEU A 222 0.75 -9.40 0.49
N PHE A 223 1.72 -8.79 1.17
CA PHE A 223 1.97 -7.35 1.09
C PHE A 223 3.19 -7.06 0.21
N GLU A 224 3.02 -6.13 -0.72
CA GLU A 224 4.09 -5.51 -1.50
C GLU A 224 4.38 -4.12 -0.95
N SER A 225 5.65 -3.82 -0.61
CA SER A 225 6.09 -2.47 -0.29
C SER A 225 6.51 -1.75 -1.57
N CYS A 226 5.72 -0.76 -1.98
CA CYS A 226 5.98 0.12 -3.11
C CYS A 226 6.34 1.53 -2.64
N SER A 227 7.16 2.23 -3.39
CA SER A 227 7.41 3.66 -3.22
C SER A 227 7.86 4.23 -4.56
N GLY A 228 6.90 4.51 -5.44
CA GLY A 228 7.19 4.83 -6.84
C GLY A 228 8.01 3.73 -7.51
N GLY A 229 7.71 2.46 -7.24
CA GLY A 229 8.55 1.30 -7.49
C GLY A 229 9.41 0.94 -6.29
N GLY A 230 10.71 0.73 -6.48
CA GLY A 230 11.66 0.33 -5.43
C GLY A 230 12.32 1.46 -4.64
N GLY A 231 11.68 2.62 -4.54
CA GLY A 231 12.26 3.82 -3.91
C GLY A 231 12.45 3.74 -2.39
N ARG A 232 11.80 2.79 -1.72
CA ARG A 232 11.93 2.56 -0.28
C ARG A 232 12.15 1.07 -0.01
N PHE A 233 13.33 0.73 0.49
CA PHE A 233 13.62 -0.57 1.06
C PHE A 233 13.96 -0.40 2.54
N ASP A 234 13.27 -1.13 3.40
CA ASP A 234 13.50 -1.16 4.84
C ASP A 234 13.24 -2.59 5.35
N ALA A 235 14.28 -3.22 5.91
CA ALA A 235 14.19 -4.60 6.39
C ALA A 235 13.32 -4.76 7.64
N GLY A 236 12.90 -3.67 8.27
CA GLY A 236 12.00 -3.67 9.43
C GLY A 236 10.51 -3.59 9.05
N MET A 237 10.20 -3.45 7.75
CA MET A 237 8.82 -3.37 7.25
C MET A 237 8.23 -4.73 6.91
#